data_6168dd44836fd36ce83999090b4355fa
#
_entry.id   6168dd44836fd36ce83999090b4355fa
#
_cell.length_a   1.000
_cell.length_b   1.000
_cell.length_c   1.000
_cell.angle_alpha   90.00
_cell.angle_beta   90.00
_cell.angle_gamma   90.00
#
_symmetry.space_group_name_H-M   'P 1'
#
loop_
_entity.id
_entity.type
_entity.pdbx_description
1 polymer ?
#
loop_
_entity_poly.entity_id
_entity_poly.type
_entity_poly.pdbx_seq_one_letter_code
_entity_poly.pdbx_strand_id
1 'polypeptide(L)'
;MMPFYRSLIRIVLPFSLSTGRRILLSAAVILTVCGVGAAGQAAGPAASKPASQPDVIVFTNGDQLSGKFLRSVGGSAVFHSDIAGDISVSWDKVKEIHSSSKFVVLKKGFESKRNALPAHMPAGSLTVENKEIVLTPTEGGKIEPLPLAEVEYVIDQPTFEKELDHKVGFFSAWTGSATGGATIVEATQNTYTFNGGVALVRAIPLVGWLNSRNRTLLGFQGSYGKITEPGFQEEKSAIYHAYGEYDEYFSPRVYALGQVAFDHNFAQSLDLQQVYGGGLGWTVVKQPKQTLDLKGTAQYERQSFLVQVQTTPPTAPSPEQSIIGSTFAANYMRKLPKGMIFNQQLAYLPAWNTPHDYSAAETNALVLPVYKRLGLSVGTIDTYLNDPPVTTPPTKANSFQFTFGATYTLPVPK
;
A
#
# COMPACT_ATOMS: atom_id res chain seq x y z
N MET A 1 -55.30 -21.20 6.69
CA MET A 1 -55.96 -19.97 7.14
C MET A 1 -55.05 -19.24 8.08
N MET A 2 -54.24 -18.30 7.55
CA MET A 2 -53.79 -17.02 8.11
C MET A 2 -53.09 -16.92 9.44
N PRO A 3 -52.24 -15.87 9.67
CA PRO A 3 -51.59 -14.90 8.76
C PRO A 3 -50.06 -14.66 9.00
N PHE A 4 -49.50 -13.98 8.05
CA PHE A 4 -48.19 -13.32 8.02
C PHE A 4 -47.93 -12.44 9.22
N TYR A 5 -46.71 -12.54 9.78
CA TYR A 5 -46.09 -11.46 10.59
C TYR A 5 -44.77 -11.03 9.93
N ARG A 6 -44.84 -9.88 9.24
CA ARG A 6 -43.67 -9.08 8.85
C ARG A 6 -43.15 -8.35 10.07
N SER A 7 -41.93 -8.60 10.48
CA SER A 7 -41.24 -7.73 11.39
C SER A 7 -40.13 -6.98 10.63
N LEU A 8 -40.45 -5.75 10.27
CA LEU A 8 -39.55 -4.73 9.74
C LEU A 8 -38.78 -4.16 10.94
N ILE A 9 -37.50 -4.46 11.04
CA ILE A 9 -36.61 -3.68 11.90
C ILE A 9 -36.21 -2.42 11.12
N ARG A 10 -36.87 -1.30 11.44
CA ARG A 10 -36.45 0.03 11.06
C ARG A 10 -35.30 0.45 11.94
N ILE A 11 -34.11 0.54 11.40
CA ILE A 11 -33.04 1.32 11.99
C ILE A 11 -33.35 2.78 11.69
N VAL A 12 -33.86 3.50 12.68
CA VAL A 12 -34.07 4.96 12.62
C VAL A 12 -32.78 5.61 13.13
N LEU A 13 -32.01 6.14 12.22
CA LEU A 13 -30.97 7.12 12.55
C LEU A 13 -31.65 8.50 12.63
N PRO A 14 -31.50 9.27 13.69
CA PRO A 14 -31.99 10.63 13.74
C PRO A 14 -31.02 11.56 13.02
N PHE A 15 -31.34 11.91 11.78
CA PHE A 15 -30.77 13.09 11.15
C PHE A 15 -31.56 14.31 11.60
N SER A 16 -31.00 15.08 12.52
CA SER A 16 -31.49 16.41 12.88
C SER A 16 -31.12 17.40 11.77
N LEU A 17 -32.08 17.76 10.96
CA LEU A 17 -31.99 18.92 10.09
C LEU A 17 -32.37 20.17 10.90
N SER A 18 -31.37 20.97 11.27
CA SER A 18 -31.62 22.34 11.69
C SER A 18 -31.63 23.26 10.46
N THR A 19 -32.80 23.78 10.25
CA THR A 19 -33.16 24.83 9.32
C THR A 19 -32.37 26.13 9.59
N GLY A 20 -31.88 26.78 8.55
CA GLY A 20 -31.86 28.24 8.56
C GLY A 20 -30.53 28.91 8.29
N ARG A 21 -30.36 29.42 7.14
CA ARG A 21 -30.13 30.83 6.74
C ARG A 21 -29.34 30.93 5.46
N ARG A 22 -30.08 31.22 4.42
CA ARG A 22 -29.53 31.83 3.20
C ARG A 22 -29.04 33.25 3.59
N ILE A 23 -27.76 33.50 3.35
CA ILE A 23 -27.23 34.88 3.30
C ILE A 23 -26.72 35.08 1.87
N LEU A 24 -27.50 35.82 1.13
CA LEU A 24 -27.10 36.54 -0.08
C LEU A 24 -26.14 37.66 0.35
N LEU A 25 -24.93 37.66 -0.16
CA LEU A 25 -24.05 38.82 -0.07
C LEU A 25 -23.78 39.34 -1.48
N SER A 26 -24.45 40.41 -1.78
CA SER A 26 -24.30 41.21 -2.97
C SER A 26 -22.95 41.93 -2.97
N ALA A 27 -22.29 41.93 -4.10
CA ALA A 27 -21.13 42.73 -4.38
C ALA A 27 -21.53 44.21 -4.42
N ALA A 28 -20.89 45.05 -3.62
CA ALA A 28 -20.87 46.48 -3.78
C ALA A 28 -19.45 46.95 -4.11
N VAL A 29 -19.25 47.34 -5.33
CA VAL A 29 -18.09 48.08 -5.80
C VAL A 29 -18.23 49.51 -5.32
N ILE A 30 -17.30 50.02 -4.51
CA ILE A 30 -17.14 51.46 -4.26
C ILE A 30 -15.73 51.85 -4.73
N LEU A 31 -15.71 52.54 -5.85
CA LEU A 31 -14.58 53.37 -6.28
C LEU A 31 -14.53 54.59 -5.38
N THR A 32 -13.41 54.80 -4.68
CA THR A 32 -13.09 56.13 -4.16
C THR A 32 -11.69 56.49 -4.60
N VAL A 33 -11.61 57.40 -5.53
CA VAL A 33 -10.39 58.09 -5.94
C VAL A 33 -10.13 59.22 -4.95
N CYS A 34 -9.00 59.20 -4.26
CA CYS A 34 -8.38 60.36 -3.68
C CYS A 34 -6.87 60.26 -3.83
N GLY A 35 -6.35 61.06 -4.72
CA GLY A 35 -4.92 61.26 -4.86
C GLY A 35 -4.35 62.12 -3.74
N VAL A 36 -3.24 61.74 -3.20
CA VAL A 36 -2.23 62.64 -2.61
C VAL A 36 -0.87 62.06 -2.92
N GLY A 37 -0.04 62.82 -3.58
CA GLY A 37 1.32 62.47 -3.94
C GLY A 37 2.21 62.33 -2.71
N ALA A 38 3.02 61.32 -2.70
CA ALA A 38 4.18 61.21 -1.85
C ALA A 38 5.38 60.71 -2.67
N ALA A 39 6.47 61.42 -2.47
CA ALA A 39 7.73 61.34 -3.18
C ALA A 39 8.25 59.90 -3.34
N GLY A 40 8.66 59.60 -4.56
CA GLY A 40 9.35 58.32 -4.88
C GLY A 40 10.70 58.22 -4.18
N GLN A 41 10.82 57.28 -3.27
CA GLN A 41 12.09 56.62 -2.99
C GLN A 41 12.29 55.56 -4.04
N ALA A 42 13.28 55.75 -4.90
CA ALA A 42 13.74 54.74 -5.82
C ALA A 42 14.18 53.52 -5.01
N ALA A 43 13.38 52.44 -5.09
CA ALA A 43 13.83 51.14 -4.63
C ALA A 43 15.05 50.75 -5.46
N GLY A 44 16.20 50.67 -4.83
CA GLY A 44 17.41 50.14 -5.44
C GLY A 44 17.14 48.78 -6.05
N PRO A 45 17.84 48.37 -7.09
CA PRO A 45 17.63 47.09 -7.73
C PRO A 45 17.80 46.00 -6.66
N ALA A 46 16.72 45.20 -6.48
CA ALA A 46 16.79 44.01 -5.63
C ALA A 46 17.97 43.17 -6.11
N ALA A 47 18.93 42.96 -5.22
CA ALA A 47 20.08 42.14 -5.53
C ALA A 47 19.57 40.78 -6.03
N SER A 48 19.71 40.56 -7.31
CA SER A 48 19.41 39.29 -7.94
C SER A 48 20.29 38.26 -7.27
N LYS A 49 19.67 37.29 -6.63
CA LYS A 49 20.35 36.11 -6.10
C LYS A 49 21.25 35.59 -7.22
N PRO A 50 22.55 35.39 -6.99
CA PRO A 50 23.45 34.96 -8.06
C PRO A 50 22.87 33.71 -8.68
N ALA A 51 22.62 33.73 -9.98
CA ALA A 51 22.16 32.56 -10.73
C ALA A 51 23.22 31.46 -10.51
N SER A 52 22.82 30.37 -9.91
CA SER A 52 23.68 29.20 -9.77
C SER A 52 24.12 28.78 -11.18
N GLN A 53 25.41 28.61 -11.39
CA GLN A 53 25.88 28.08 -12.68
C GLN A 53 25.19 26.75 -12.96
N PRO A 54 24.73 26.50 -14.19
CA PRO A 54 24.12 25.24 -14.53
C PRO A 54 25.11 24.09 -14.34
N ASP A 55 24.62 22.97 -13.86
CA ASP A 55 25.41 21.75 -13.79
C ASP A 55 25.73 21.27 -15.22
N VAL A 56 26.85 20.58 -15.39
CA VAL A 56 27.26 20.01 -16.65
C VAL A 56 27.49 18.52 -16.52
N ILE A 57 26.88 17.74 -17.42
CA ILE A 57 27.16 16.32 -17.59
C ILE A 57 27.94 16.11 -18.89
N VAL A 58 29.04 15.38 -18.81
CA VAL A 58 29.87 14.99 -19.95
C VAL A 58 29.73 13.49 -20.16
N PHE A 59 29.41 13.09 -21.39
CA PHE A 59 29.24 11.70 -21.75
C PHE A 59 30.56 11.07 -22.25
N THR A 60 30.60 9.73 -22.25
CA THR A 60 31.76 8.97 -22.70
C THR A 60 32.09 9.17 -24.20
N ASN A 61 31.12 9.60 -25.01
CA ASN A 61 31.29 9.94 -26.42
C ASN A 61 31.80 11.39 -26.64
N GLY A 62 31.97 12.17 -25.57
CA GLY A 62 32.41 13.56 -25.61
C GLY A 62 31.29 14.59 -25.67
N ASP A 63 30.03 14.20 -25.85
CA ASP A 63 28.90 15.13 -25.80
C ASP A 63 28.74 15.73 -24.41
N GLN A 64 28.20 16.94 -24.35
CA GLN A 64 27.95 17.66 -23.11
C GLN A 64 26.51 18.15 -23.06
N LEU A 65 25.93 18.14 -21.88
CA LEU A 65 24.61 18.70 -21.63
C LEU A 65 24.65 19.58 -20.38
N SER A 66 24.12 20.81 -20.54
CA SER A 66 23.94 21.74 -19.43
C SER A 66 22.52 21.62 -18.87
N GLY A 67 22.38 21.75 -17.54
CA GLY A 67 21.11 21.63 -16.88
C GLY A 67 21.26 21.53 -15.36
N LYS A 68 20.52 20.63 -14.73
CA LYS A 68 20.60 20.38 -13.30
C LYS A 68 20.68 18.88 -13.01
N PHE A 69 21.70 18.47 -12.28
CA PHE A 69 21.77 17.13 -11.73
C PHE A 69 20.74 16.99 -10.60
N LEU A 70 19.78 16.06 -10.71
CA LEU A 70 18.71 15.92 -9.74
C LEU A 70 19.02 14.87 -8.67
N ARG A 71 19.44 13.69 -9.11
CA ARG A 71 19.68 12.55 -8.23
C ARG A 71 20.30 11.37 -8.97
N SER A 72 20.75 10.38 -8.20
CA SER A 72 21.07 9.06 -8.73
C SER A 72 20.24 7.99 -8.04
N VAL A 73 19.71 7.06 -8.81
CA VAL A 73 18.91 5.93 -8.33
C VAL A 73 19.22 4.70 -9.18
N GLY A 74 19.53 3.57 -8.52
CA GLY A 74 19.65 2.28 -9.20
C GLY A 74 20.69 2.20 -10.30
N GLY A 75 21.83 2.88 -10.15
CA GLY A 75 22.92 2.84 -11.14
C GLY A 75 22.75 3.82 -12.30
N SER A 76 21.81 4.77 -12.21
CA SER A 76 21.58 5.80 -13.23
C SER A 76 21.56 7.20 -12.62
N ALA A 77 22.11 8.16 -13.32
CA ALA A 77 22.03 9.59 -13.04
C ALA A 77 20.76 10.17 -13.65
N VAL A 78 19.98 10.93 -12.91
CA VAL A 78 18.82 11.69 -13.41
C VAL A 78 19.23 13.16 -13.51
N PHE A 79 19.16 13.68 -14.72
CA PHE A 79 19.59 15.03 -15.08
C PHE A 79 18.45 15.77 -15.77
N HIS A 80 18.14 16.98 -15.33
CA HIS A 80 17.14 17.85 -15.93
C HIS A 80 17.80 18.79 -16.92
N SER A 81 17.33 18.77 -18.15
CA SER A 81 17.71 19.73 -19.19
C SER A 81 16.51 20.57 -19.57
N ASP A 82 16.69 21.87 -19.70
CA ASP A 82 15.62 22.78 -20.13
C ASP A 82 15.09 22.45 -21.53
N ILE A 83 15.91 21.79 -22.35
CA ILE A 83 15.56 21.42 -23.73
C ILE A 83 14.95 20.02 -23.80
N ALA A 84 15.51 19.04 -23.05
CA ALA A 84 15.13 17.62 -23.13
C ALA A 84 14.27 17.13 -21.97
N GLY A 85 14.03 17.97 -20.94
CA GLY A 85 13.37 17.57 -19.70
C GLY A 85 14.24 16.63 -18.87
N ASP A 86 13.61 15.75 -18.08
CA ASP A 86 14.32 14.79 -17.24
C ASP A 86 14.84 13.62 -18.08
N ILE A 87 16.14 13.44 -18.09
CA ILE A 87 16.82 12.32 -18.75
C ILE A 87 17.45 11.42 -17.69
N SER A 88 17.35 10.11 -17.91
CA SER A 88 18.01 9.11 -17.06
C SER A 88 19.15 8.46 -17.85
N VAL A 89 20.36 8.58 -17.35
CA VAL A 89 21.58 8.11 -18.00
C VAL A 89 22.27 7.10 -17.10
N SER A 90 22.60 5.94 -17.64
CA SER A 90 23.38 4.94 -16.92
C SER A 90 24.81 5.45 -16.64
N TRP A 91 25.34 5.15 -15.47
CA TRP A 91 26.67 5.61 -15.04
C TRP A 91 27.82 5.18 -15.98
N ASP A 92 27.67 4.07 -16.69
CA ASP A 92 28.65 3.60 -17.68
C ASP A 92 28.81 4.55 -18.88
N LYS A 93 27.79 5.38 -19.16
CA LYS A 93 27.78 6.38 -20.22
C LYS A 93 28.20 7.78 -19.78
N VAL A 94 28.33 7.97 -18.45
CA VAL A 94 28.76 9.25 -17.88
C VAL A 94 30.27 9.24 -17.68
N LYS A 95 30.96 10.27 -18.23
CA LYS A 95 32.38 10.50 -18.02
C LYS A 95 32.62 11.42 -16.83
N GLU A 96 31.93 12.56 -16.80
CA GLU A 96 32.08 13.59 -15.76
C GLU A 96 30.74 14.24 -15.42
N ILE A 97 30.56 14.66 -14.18
CA ILE A 97 29.49 15.56 -13.73
C ILE A 97 30.10 16.60 -12.81
N HIS A 98 29.77 17.86 -13.06
CA HIS A 98 30.11 18.98 -12.19
C HIS A 98 28.84 19.67 -11.72
N SER A 99 28.62 19.69 -10.39
CA SER A 99 27.50 20.38 -9.78
C SER A 99 27.94 21.18 -8.56
N SER A 100 27.53 22.44 -8.53
CA SER A 100 27.71 23.32 -7.38
C SER A 100 26.68 23.13 -6.28
N SER A 101 25.60 22.37 -6.55
CA SER A 101 24.58 22.03 -5.57
C SER A 101 25.12 21.03 -4.56
N LYS A 102 24.55 21.04 -3.34
CA LYS A 102 24.96 20.13 -2.28
C LYS A 102 24.20 18.81 -2.37
N PHE A 103 24.91 17.71 -2.33
CA PHE A 103 24.37 16.35 -2.37
C PHE A 103 24.80 15.53 -1.19
N VAL A 104 23.93 14.59 -0.81
CA VAL A 104 24.17 13.49 0.13
C VAL A 104 24.36 12.22 -0.67
N VAL A 105 25.42 11.47 -0.36
CA VAL A 105 25.72 10.20 -1.03
C VAL A 105 25.50 9.05 -0.07
N LEU A 106 24.64 8.11 -0.46
CA LEU A 106 24.35 6.91 0.29
C LEU A 106 25.04 5.71 -0.36
N LYS A 107 25.86 5.00 0.42
CA LYS A 107 26.52 3.77 -0.01
C LYS A 107 25.53 2.61 -0.08
N LYS A 108 25.84 1.59 -0.87
CA LYS A 108 25.10 0.33 -0.90
C LYS A 108 25.05 -0.30 0.50
N GLY A 109 23.85 -0.75 0.89
CA GLY A 109 23.65 -1.31 2.22
C GLY A 109 23.58 -0.29 3.35
N PHE A 110 23.49 1.02 3.03
CA PHE A 110 23.28 2.04 4.06
C PHE A 110 21.94 1.83 4.74
N GLU A 111 21.98 1.70 6.06
CA GLU A 111 20.80 1.58 6.92
C GLU A 111 20.64 2.84 7.77
N SER A 112 19.58 3.62 7.51
CA SER A 112 19.23 4.73 8.39
C SER A 112 18.56 4.19 9.65
N LYS A 113 19.23 4.26 10.81
CA LYS A 113 18.59 3.97 12.10
C LYS A 113 17.61 5.10 12.44
N ARG A 114 16.47 4.77 13.03
CA ARG A 114 15.31 5.65 13.29
C ARG A 114 15.64 6.98 13.97
N ASN A 115 16.70 7.02 14.81
CA ASN A 115 17.12 8.19 15.59
C ASN A 115 18.60 8.53 15.44
N ALA A 116 19.29 7.91 14.50
CA ALA A 116 20.70 8.13 14.28
C ALA A 116 20.95 8.32 12.78
N LEU A 117 20.59 9.51 12.30
CA LEU A 117 21.36 10.04 11.19
C LEU A 117 22.80 10.11 11.67
N PRO A 118 23.75 9.52 10.93
CA PRO A 118 25.14 9.78 11.22
C PRO A 118 25.31 11.30 11.27
N ALA A 119 25.83 11.83 12.35
CA ALA A 119 26.10 13.27 12.51
C ALA A 119 26.99 13.82 11.36
N HIS A 120 27.55 12.94 10.55
CA HIS A 120 28.43 13.25 9.43
C HIS A 120 28.08 12.39 8.22
N MET A 121 26.94 12.68 7.59
CA MET A 121 26.72 12.21 6.23
C MET A 121 27.64 12.99 5.29
N PRO A 122 28.34 12.31 4.36
CA PRO A 122 29.12 13.01 3.35
C PRO A 122 28.18 13.86 2.50
N ALA A 123 28.22 15.19 2.73
CA ALA A 123 27.42 16.16 1.98
C ALA A 123 28.33 17.26 1.47
N GLY A 124 28.15 17.65 0.22
CA GLY A 124 28.97 18.69 -0.41
C GLY A 124 28.63 18.89 -1.88
N SER A 125 29.35 19.82 -2.53
CA SER A 125 29.28 19.94 -3.98
C SER A 125 29.84 18.67 -4.64
N LEU A 126 29.19 18.26 -5.73
CA LEU A 126 29.44 16.97 -6.38
C LEU A 126 30.30 17.13 -7.62
N THR A 127 31.36 16.37 -7.68
CA THR A 127 32.11 16.13 -8.91
C THR A 127 32.20 14.61 -9.14
N VAL A 128 31.89 14.16 -10.34
CA VAL A 128 32.09 12.78 -10.76
C VAL A 128 33.18 12.75 -11.81
N GLU A 129 34.24 12.03 -11.55
CA GLU A 129 35.36 11.84 -12.47
C GLU A 129 35.92 10.43 -12.29
N ASN A 130 36.40 9.80 -13.36
CA ASN A 130 37.07 8.50 -13.35
C ASN A 130 36.25 7.37 -12.65
N LYS A 131 34.92 7.43 -12.73
CA LYS A 131 33.98 6.52 -12.03
C LYS A 131 34.03 6.64 -10.49
N GLU A 132 34.46 7.77 -9.98
CA GLU A 132 34.44 8.11 -8.56
C GLU A 132 33.63 9.37 -8.30
N ILE A 133 32.97 9.42 -7.16
CA ILE A 133 32.31 10.63 -6.67
C ILE A 133 33.22 11.32 -5.69
N VAL A 134 33.54 12.56 -5.99
CA VAL A 134 34.27 13.46 -5.10
C VAL A 134 33.27 14.47 -4.53
N LEU A 135 33.14 14.52 -3.23
CA LEU A 135 32.35 15.52 -2.52
C LEU A 135 33.28 16.56 -1.91
N THR A 136 33.01 17.83 -2.17
CA THR A 136 33.71 18.95 -1.54
C THR A 136 32.81 19.52 -0.45
N PRO A 137 33.12 19.25 0.85
CA PRO A 137 32.30 19.73 1.96
C PRO A 137 32.35 21.24 2.09
N THR A 138 31.26 21.83 2.60
CA THR A 138 31.16 23.30 2.81
C THR A 138 31.96 23.76 4.03
N GLU A 139 32.17 22.90 5.03
CA GLU A 139 32.73 23.25 6.33
C GLU A 139 34.21 22.82 6.50
N GLY A 140 34.87 22.49 5.39
CA GLY A 140 36.28 22.03 5.45
C GLY A 140 36.41 20.55 5.87
N GLY A 141 37.28 19.85 5.23
CA GLY A 141 37.52 18.42 5.39
C GLY A 141 37.71 17.78 4.03
N LYS A 142 38.47 16.69 3.98
CA LYS A 142 38.56 15.87 2.76
C LYS A 142 37.67 14.69 2.96
N ILE A 143 36.68 14.51 2.07
CA ILE A 143 35.94 13.27 1.92
C ILE A 143 36.69 12.42 0.91
N GLU A 144 36.99 11.18 1.27
CA GLU A 144 37.62 10.24 0.36
C GLU A 144 36.72 10.02 -0.88
N PRO A 145 37.31 9.97 -2.07
CA PRO A 145 36.58 9.62 -3.29
C PRO A 145 35.81 8.30 -3.12
N LEU A 146 34.57 8.27 -3.55
CA LEU A 146 33.69 7.10 -3.44
C LEU A 146 33.53 6.46 -4.82
N PRO A 147 33.93 5.18 -4.99
CA PRO A 147 33.67 4.47 -6.25
C PRO A 147 32.17 4.43 -6.55
N LEU A 148 31.78 4.79 -7.78
CA LEU A 148 30.38 4.73 -8.23
C LEU A 148 29.74 3.34 -8.02
N ALA A 149 30.55 2.28 -8.05
CA ALA A 149 30.10 0.92 -7.81
C ALA A 149 29.60 0.69 -6.38
N GLU A 150 30.03 1.48 -5.42
CA GLU A 150 29.61 1.43 -4.00
C GLU A 150 28.43 2.34 -3.70
N VAL A 151 28.08 3.25 -4.61
CA VAL A 151 27.02 4.23 -4.42
C VAL A 151 25.68 3.64 -4.81
N GLU A 152 24.67 3.80 -3.96
CA GLU A 152 23.29 3.40 -4.22
C GLU A 152 22.43 4.61 -4.59
N TYR A 153 22.57 5.72 -3.85
CA TYR A 153 21.81 6.95 -4.09
C TYR A 153 22.69 8.18 -3.98
N VAL A 154 22.41 9.16 -4.81
CA VAL A 154 22.87 10.55 -4.69
C VAL A 154 21.64 11.43 -4.67
N ILE A 155 21.47 12.23 -3.63
CA ILE A 155 20.24 12.99 -3.38
C ILE A 155 20.65 14.42 -3.01
N ASP A 156 19.96 15.42 -3.54
CA ASP A 156 20.21 16.79 -3.15
C ASP A 156 19.88 17.00 -1.66
N GLN A 157 20.77 17.72 -0.97
CA GLN A 157 20.71 17.88 0.49
C GLN A 157 19.35 18.45 0.95
N PRO A 158 18.77 19.51 0.34
CA PRO A 158 17.44 20.01 0.73
C PRO A 158 16.33 18.97 0.63
N THR A 159 16.31 18.14 -0.41
CA THR A 159 15.33 17.05 -0.54
C THR A 159 15.56 15.98 0.51
N PHE A 160 16.82 15.65 0.79
CA PHE A 160 17.16 14.68 1.82
C PHE A 160 16.66 15.13 3.21
N GLU A 161 16.95 16.37 3.61
CA GLU A 161 16.51 16.93 4.89
C GLU A 161 14.99 17.04 4.98
N LYS A 162 14.33 17.50 3.92
CA LYS A 162 12.87 17.58 3.86
C LYS A 162 12.20 16.23 4.08
N GLU A 163 12.68 15.18 3.42
CA GLU A 163 12.07 13.84 3.54
C GLU A 163 12.33 13.18 4.89
N LEU A 164 13.41 13.57 5.58
CA LEU A 164 13.68 13.12 6.95
C LEU A 164 12.61 13.56 7.93
N ASP A 165 12.16 14.81 7.81
CA ASP A 165 11.21 15.43 8.72
C ASP A 165 9.76 15.39 8.21
N HIS A 166 9.57 14.84 7.01
CA HIS A 166 8.25 14.84 6.36
C HIS A 166 7.23 14.01 7.15
N LYS A 167 6.25 14.71 7.72
CA LYS A 167 5.07 14.11 8.38
C LYS A 167 3.97 13.90 7.36
N VAL A 168 3.76 12.67 6.96
CA VAL A 168 2.69 12.31 6.00
C VAL A 168 1.36 12.16 6.74
N GLY A 169 0.33 12.89 6.33
CA GLY A 169 -1.03 12.78 6.88
C GLY A 169 -1.60 11.35 6.70
N PHE A 170 -2.50 10.94 7.60
CA PHE A 170 -3.06 9.57 7.59
C PHE A 170 -3.77 9.21 6.28
N PHE A 171 -4.52 10.15 5.70
CA PHE A 171 -5.25 9.92 4.44
C PHE A 171 -4.39 10.03 3.18
N SER A 172 -3.10 10.37 3.34
CA SER A 172 -2.14 10.49 2.24
C SER A 172 -1.29 9.23 2.11
N ALA A 173 -0.67 9.06 0.95
CA ALA A 173 0.32 8.01 0.70
C ALA A 173 -0.24 6.58 0.59
N TRP A 174 -1.52 6.41 0.39
CA TRP A 174 -2.11 5.12 0.11
C TRP A 174 -1.87 4.70 -1.33
N THR A 175 -1.42 3.48 -1.51
CA THR A 175 -1.30 2.77 -2.79
C THR A 175 -2.10 1.49 -2.73
N GLY A 176 -2.34 0.86 -3.86
CA GLY A 176 -3.03 -0.42 -3.84
C GLY A 176 -3.77 -0.73 -5.13
N SER A 177 -4.78 -1.56 -5.02
CA SER A 177 -5.60 -1.98 -6.15
C SER A 177 -7.05 -2.23 -5.73
N ALA A 178 -7.94 -2.06 -6.68
CA ALA A 178 -9.32 -2.50 -6.60
C ALA A 178 -9.59 -3.52 -7.71
N THR A 179 -10.29 -4.58 -7.39
CA THR A 179 -10.67 -5.65 -8.31
C THR A 179 -12.18 -5.78 -8.38
N GLY A 180 -12.72 -6.21 -9.51
CA GLY A 180 -14.14 -6.51 -9.65
C GLY A 180 -14.40 -7.46 -10.80
N GLY A 181 -15.35 -8.36 -10.61
CA GLY A 181 -15.78 -9.31 -11.60
C GLY A 181 -17.25 -9.71 -11.41
N ALA A 182 -17.88 -10.19 -12.47
CA ALA A 182 -19.22 -10.71 -12.42
C ALA A 182 -19.38 -11.85 -13.42
N THR A 183 -20.20 -12.83 -13.06
CA THR A 183 -20.64 -13.88 -13.97
C THR A 183 -22.18 -13.94 -13.90
N ILE A 184 -22.81 -13.89 -15.05
CA ILE A 184 -24.25 -13.98 -15.20
C ILE A 184 -24.54 -15.12 -16.19
N VAL A 185 -25.33 -16.07 -15.76
CA VAL A 185 -25.82 -17.18 -16.60
C VAL A 185 -27.33 -17.18 -16.53
N GLU A 186 -27.98 -17.11 -17.69
CA GLU A 186 -29.44 -17.20 -17.85
C GLU A 186 -29.75 -18.44 -18.68
N ALA A 187 -30.27 -19.47 -18.01
CA ALA A 187 -30.64 -20.76 -18.63
C ALA A 187 -31.80 -21.38 -17.83
N THR A 188 -31.92 -22.70 -17.79
CA THR A 188 -32.88 -23.39 -16.90
C THR A 188 -32.66 -22.99 -15.44
N GLN A 189 -31.40 -22.82 -15.04
CA GLN A 189 -31.01 -22.20 -13.78
C GLN A 189 -30.36 -20.85 -14.05
N ASN A 190 -30.79 -19.81 -13.36
CA ASN A 190 -30.19 -18.50 -13.44
C ASN A 190 -29.15 -18.36 -12.31
N THR A 191 -27.91 -18.07 -12.68
CA THR A 191 -26.81 -17.90 -11.75
C THR A 191 -26.21 -16.51 -11.87
N TYR A 192 -26.10 -15.81 -10.76
CA TYR A 192 -25.45 -14.52 -10.65
C TYR A 192 -24.33 -14.65 -9.65
N THR A 193 -23.11 -14.28 -10.04
CA THR A 193 -21.96 -14.24 -9.14
C THR A 193 -21.24 -12.93 -9.32
N PHE A 194 -21.02 -12.21 -8.23
CA PHE A 194 -20.24 -10.98 -8.18
C PHE A 194 -19.10 -11.17 -7.22
N ASN A 195 -17.92 -10.71 -7.61
CA ASN A 195 -16.75 -10.69 -6.75
C ASN A 195 -16.05 -9.33 -6.83
N GLY A 196 -15.48 -8.89 -5.75
CA GLY A 196 -14.73 -7.64 -5.70
C GLY A 196 -13.82 -7.55 -4.50
N GLY A 197 -12.86 -6.67 -4.59
CA GLY A 197 -11.92 -6.45 -3.49
C GLY A 197 -11.15 -5.15 -3.63
N VAL A 198 -10.62 -4.71 -2.50
CA VAL A 198 -9.72 -3.56 -2.39
C VAL A 198 -8.56 -3.97 -1.48
N ALA A 199 -7.35 -3.70 -1.92
CA ALA A 199 -6.13 -3.87 -1.12
C ALA A 199 -5.36 -2.56 -1.12
N LEU A 200 -5.15 -1.99 0.06
CA LEU A 200 -4.50 -0.71 0.27
C LEU A 200 -3.25 -0.90 1.14
N VAL A 201 -2.19 -0.22 0.77
CA VAL A 201 -0.93 -0.19 1.52
C VAL A 201 -0.50 1.26 1.67
N ARG A 202 -0.14 1.61 2.88
CA ARG A 202 0.50 2.88 3.21
C ARG A 202 1.82 2.58 3.91
N ALA A 203 2.93 2.91 3.29
CA ALA A 203 4.27 2.72 3.84
C ALA A 203 4.98 4.07 3.99
N ILE A 204 5.57 4.32 5.14
CA ILE A 204 6.28 5.54 5.47
C ILE A 204 7.74 5.19 5.83
N PRO A 205 8.71 5.93 5.30
CA PRO A 205 8.63 7.05 4.34
C PRO A 205 8.25 6.59 2.92
N LEU A 206 7.85 7.56 2.09
CA LEU A 206 7.47 7.30 0.68
C LEU A 206 8.67 7.08 -0.23
N VAL A 207 9.84 7.50 0.18
CA VAL A 207 11.08 7.45 -0.60
C VAL A 207 11.81 6.13 -0.36
N GLY A 208 12.23 5.49 -1.44
CA GLY A 208 12.86 4.16 -1.38
C GLY A 208 14.27 4.12 -0.78
N TRP A 209 14.91 5.27 -0.60
CA TRP A 209 16.24 5.40 -0.02
C TRP A 209 16.25 5.58 1.51
N LEU A 210 15.09 5.75 2.13
CA LEU A 210 14.92 5.67 3.58
C LEU A 210 14.33 4.32 3.97
N ASN A 211 14.78 3.82 5.12
CA ASN A 211 14.21 2.59 5.67
C ASN A 211 12.75 2.80 6.09
N SER A 212 11.93 1.78 5.88
CA SER A 212 10.53 1.77 6.32
C SER A 212 10.46 2.05 7.82
N ARG A 213 9.58 2.97 8.23
CA ARG A 213 9.26 3.27 9.64
C ARG A 213 8.02 2.51 10.07
N ASN A 214 6.96 2.68 9.31
CA ASN A 214 5.72 1.97 9.53
C ASN A 214 5.05 1.60 8.20
N ARG A 215 4.19 0.60 8.27
CA ARG A 215 3.37 0.16 7.16
C ARG A 215 1.96 -0.13 7.69
N THR A 216 0.95 0.33 6.99
CA THR A 216 -0.45 -0.01 7.25
C THR A 216 -1.00 -0.72 6.04
N LEU A 217 -1.63 -1.86 6.26
CA LEU A 217 -2.33 -2.62 5.23
C LEU A 217 -3.81 -2.65 5.58
N LEU A 218 -4.66 -2.42 4.60
CA LEU A 218 -6.11 -2.58 4.69
C LEU A 218 -6.58 -3.38 3.50
N GLY A 219 -7.48 -4.31 3.72
CA GLY A 219 -8.04 -5.09 2.64
C GLY A 219 -9.48 -5.49 2.89
N PHE A 220 -10.20 -5.63 1.78
CA PHE A 220 -11.53 -6.20 1.73
C PHE A 220 -11.64 -7.04 0.47
N GLN A 221 -12.21 -8.22 0.59
CA GLN A 221 -12.57 -9.10 -0.51
C GLN A 221 -13.99 -9.61 -0.27
N GLY A 222 -14.76 -9.72 -1.34
CA GLY A 222 -16.12 -10.22 -1.24
C GLY A 222 -16.51 -11.00 -2.50
N SER A 223 -17.29 -12.06 -2.30
CA SER A 223 -17.95 -12.82 -3.34
C SER A 223 -19.39 -13.07 -2.90
N TYR A 224 -20.32 -12.80 -3.80
CA TYR A 224 -21.74 -13.08 -3.62
C TYR A 224 -22.26 -13.87 -4.81
N GLY A 225 -22.88 -15.01 -4.54
CA GLY A 225 -23.49 -15.87 -5.53
C GLY A 225 -24.97 -16.12 -5.22
N LYS A 226 -25.77 -16.22 -6.27
CA LYS A 226 -27.20 -16.55 -6.19
C LYS A 226 -27.55 -17.48 -7.32
N ILE A 227 -28.22 -18.59 -6.99
CA ILE A 227 -28.77 -19.57 -7.93
C ILE A 227 -30.30 -19.61 -7.76
N THR A 228 -30.99 -19.45 -8.85
CA THR A 228 -32.45 -19.51 -8.86
C THR A 228 -32.90 -20.51 -9.92
N GLU A 229 -33.70 -21.50 -9.51
CA GLU A 229 -34.32 -22.51 -10.39
C GLU A 229 -35.82 -22.55 -10.15
N PRO A 230 -36.64 -22.57 -11.20
CA PRO A 230 -38.12 -22.69 -11.07
C PRO A 230 -38.53 -23.92 -10.25
N GLY A 231 -39.27 -23.71 -9.18
CA GLY A 231 -39.77 -24.80 -8.32
C GLY A 231 -38.83 -25.20 -7.18
N PHE A 232 -37.63 -24.64 -7.09
CA PHE A 232 -36.67 -24.86 -6.02
C PHE A 232 -36.46 -23.60 -5.17
N GLN A 233 -36.03 -23.80 -3.94
CA GLN A 233 -35.68 -22.68 -3.07
C GLN A 233 -34.42 -21.99 -3.61
N GLU A 234 -34.41 -20.66 -3.56
CA GLU A 234 -33.25 -19.85 -3.95
C GLU A 234 -32.04 -20.17 -3.04
N GLU A 235 -30.92 -20.50 -3.64
CA GLU A 235 -29.66 -20.71 -2.95
C GLU A 235 -28.76 -19.48 -3.07
N LYS A 236 -28.18 -19.06 -1.96
CA LYS A 236 -27.24 -17.92 -1.86
C LYS A 236 -25.91 -18.37 -1.29
N SER A 237 -24.84 -17.76 -1.77
CA SER A 237 -23.51 -17.91 -1.21
C SER A 237 -22.92 -16.52 -1.01
N ALA A 238 -22.40 -16.26 0.17
CA ALA A 238 -21.75 -15.00 0.49
C ALA A 238 -20.44 -15.31 1.24
N ILE A 239 -19.34 -14.75 0.78
CA ILE A 239 -18.04 -14.93 1.38
C ILE A 239 -17.37 -13.57 1.43
N TYR A 240 -17.00 -13.09 2.62
CA TYR A 240 -16.38 -11.80 2.84
C TYR A 240 -15.18 -11.95 3.75
N HIS A 241 -14.10 -11.24 3.42
CA HIS A 241 -12.89 -11.12 4.22
C HIS A 241 -12.46 -9.66 4.30
N ALA A 242 -12.33 -9.13 5.50
CA ALA A 242 -11.81 -7.79 5.74
C ALA A 242 -10.65 -7.87 6.73
N TYR A 243 -9.56 -7.15 6.46
CA TYR A 243 -8.41 -7.14 7.37
C TYR A 243 -7.76 -5.76 7.47
N GLY A 244 -7.13 -5.54 8.61
CA GLY A 244 -6.25 -4.41 8.87
C GLY A 244 -5.01 -4.87 9.60
N GLU A 245 -3.84 -4.34 9.20
CA GLU A 245 -2.55 -4.63 9.82
C GLU A 245 -1.75 -3.34 9.93
N TYR A 246 -1.11 -3.14 11.06
CA TYR A 246 -0.17 -2.04 11.30
C TYR A 246 1.17 -2.60 11.72
N ASP A 247 2.22 -2.22 11.02
CA ASP A 247 3.59 -2.62 11.24
C ASP A 247 4.43 -1.44 11.71
N GLU A 248 5.24 -1.65 12.72
CA GLU A 248 6.23 -0.72 13.22
C GLU A 248 7.62 -1.33 13.10
N TYR A 249 8.48 -0.75 12.26
CA TYR A 249 9.79 -1.28 11.92
C TYR A 249 10.85 -0.88 12.95
N PHE A 250 11.58 -1.84 13.50
CA PHE A 250 12.78 -1.62 14.34
C PHE A 250 14.06 -1.62 13.51
N SER A 251 14.05 -2.36 12.41
CA SER A 251 15.15 -2.43 11.46
C SER A 251 14.59 -2.42 10.04
N PRO A 252 15.43 -2.32 9.00
CA PRO A 252 14.96 -2.36 7.61
C PRO A 252 14.14 -3.59 7.21
N ARG A 253 14.21 -4.65 8.02
CA ARG A 253 13.61 -5.94 7.72
C ARG A 253 12.74 -6.52 8.84
N VAL A 254 12.88 -6.08 10.08
CA VAL A 254 12.17 -6.62 11.23
C VAL A 254 11.20 -5.59 11.78
N TYR A 255 9.97 -6.02 12.04
CA TYR A 255 8.90 -5.16 12.54
C TYR A 255 8.03 -5.88 13.57
N ALA A 256 7.41 -5.11 14.48
CA ALA A 256 6.25 -5.56 15.24
C ALA A 256 5.00 -5.28 14.43
N LEU A 257 3.99 -6.11 14.61
CA LEU A 257 2.71 -5.92 13.95
C LEU A 257 1.53 -6.12 14.91
N GLY A 258 0.44 -5.41 14.60
CA GLY A 258 -0.88 -5.65 15.15
C GLY A 258 -1.85 -5.87 14.01
N GLN A 259 -2.73 -6.87 14.12
CA GLN A 259 -3.67 -7.23 13.06
C GLN A 259 -5.08 -7.47 13.60
N VAL A 260 -6.06 -7.18 12.74
CA VAL A 260 -7.45 -7.55 12.93
C VAL A 260 -7.97 -8.14 11.63
N ALA A 261 -8.81 -9.17 11.69
CA ALA A 261 -9.49 -9.70 10.53
C ALA A 261 -10.92 -10.11 10.87
N PHE A 262 -11.78 -10.05 9.86
CA PHE A 262 -13.19 -10.41 9.95
C PHE A 262 -13.55 -11.23 8.71
N ASP A 263 -14.07 -12.42 8.95
CA ASP A 263 -14.45 -13.37 7.92
C ASP A 263 -15.90 -13.77 8.04
N HIS A 264 -16.57 -13.90 6.90
CA HIS A 264 -17.86 -14.54 6.74
C HIS A 264 -17.75 -15.53 5.60
N ASN A 265 -18.16 -16.76 5.83
CA ASN A 265 -18.10 -17.80 4.78
C ASN A 265 -19.34 -18.70 4.85
N PHE A 266 -20.33 -18.38 4.04
CA PHE A 266 -21.57 -19.13 3.99
C PHE A 266 -21.35 -20.60 3.59
N ALA A 267 -20.37 -20.89 2.71
CA ALA A 267 -20.10 -22.27 2.28
C ALA A 267 -19.58 -23.16 3.42
N GLN A 268 -18.97 -22.54 4.45
CA GLN A 268 -18.52 -23.21 5.68
C GLN A 268 -19.46 -23.00 6.86
N SER A 269 -20.67 -22.47 6.61
CA SER A 269 -21.62 -22.07 7.65
C SER A 269 -21.03 -21.12 8.70
N LEU A 270 -19.97 -20.40 8.37
CA LEU A 270 -19.29 -19.44 9.23
C LEU A 270 -19.99 -18.09 9.10
N ASP A 271 -20.72 -17.69 10.15
CA ASP A 271 -21.43 -16.41 10.20
C ASP A 271 -20.45 -15.25 10.39
N LEU A 272 -19.61 -15.36 11.40
CA LEU A 272 -18.59 -14.36 11.66
C LEU A 272 -17.39 -14.97 12.38
N GLN A 273 -16.22 -14.79 11.80
CA GLN A 273 -14.94 -15.00 12.47
C GLN A 273 -14.28 -13.65 12.72
N GLN A 274 -13.79 -13.45 13.91
CA GLN A 274 -13.07 -12.27 14.34
C GLN A 274 -11.70 -12.69 14.82
N VAL A 275 -10.65 -12.12 14.25
CA VAL A 275 -9.26 -12.40 14.63
C VAL A 275 -8.59 -11.12 15.11
N TYR A 276 -8.00 -11.16 16.28
CA TYR A 276 -7.24 -10.06 16.89
C TYR A 276 -5.87 -10.59 17.28
N GLY A 277 -4.81 -10.03 16.72
CA GLY A 277 -3.48 -10.57 16.96
C GLY A 277 -2.38 -9.52 16.97
N GLY A 278 -1.23 -9.92 17.50
CA GLY A 278 -0.02 -9.13 17.46
C GLY A 278 1.22 -10.01 17.47
N GLY A 279 2.30 -9.53 16.90
CA GLY A 279 3.49 -10.34 16.77
C GLY A 279 4.66 -9.65 16.09
N LEU A 280 5.48 -10.45 15.46
CA LEU A 280 6.69 -10.02 14.76
C LEU A 280 6.65 -10.46 13.30
N GLY A 281 7.22 -9.63 12.45
CA GLY A 281 7.44 -9.92 11.05
C GLY A 281 8.88 -9.70 10.62
N TRP A 282 9.29 -10.45 9.61
CA TRP A 282 10.61 -10.38 9.02
C TRP A 282 10.55 -10.43 7.50
N THR A 283 11.01 -9.37 6.84
CA THR A 283 11.21 -9.33 5.40
C THR A 283 12.49 -10.08 5.02
N VAL A 284 12.36 -11.37 4.72
CA VAL A 284 13.48 -12.26 4.36
C VAL A 284 14.10 -11.85 3.04
N VAL A 285 13.26 -11.60 2.04
CA VAL A 285 13.67 -11.14 0.72
C VAL A 285 13.14 -9.73 0.49
N LYS A 286 14.03 -8.77 0.30
CA LYS A 286 13.71 -7.37 -0.02
C LYS A 286 14.47 -6.96 -1.27
N GLN A 287 13.88 -7.20 -2.44
CA GLN A 287 14.45 -6.87 -3.74
C GLN A 287 13.45 -6.08 -4.58
N PRO A 288 13.89 -5.26 -5.56
CA PRO A 288 12.98 -4.47 -6.39
C PRO A 288 11.95 -5.28 -7.18
N LYS A 289 12.25 -6.54 -7.45
CA LYS A 289 11.40 -7.46 -8.23
C LYS A 289 10.66 -8.48 -7.39
N GLN A 290 11.05 -8.68 -6.13
CA GLN A 290 10.41 -9.67 -5.26
C GLN A 290 10.56 -9.32 -3.79
N THR A 291 9.54 -9.65 -3.02
CA THR A 291 9.55 -9.55 -1.56
C THR A 291 9.00 -10.83 -0.96
N LEU A 292 9.55 -11.24 0.18
CA LEU A 292 9.02 -12.32 1.00
C LEU A 292 9.02 -11.85 2.45
N ASP A 293 7.82 -11.72 3.02
CA ASP A 293 7.59 -11.43 4.42
C ASP A 293 7.13 -12.70 5.14
N LEU A 294 7.78 -13.03 6.24
CA LEU A 294 7.34 -14.06 7.18
C LEU A 294 6.82 -13.38 8.44
N LYS A 295 5.73 -13.88 9.00
CA LYS A 295 5.07 -13.33 10.18
C LYS A 295 4.76 -14.43 11.18
N GLY A 296 4.88 -14.12 12.46
CA GLY A 296 4.43 -14.94 13.57
C GLY A 296 3.66 -14.07 14.57
N THR A 297 2.40 -14.42 14.83
CA THR A 297 1.54 -13.68 15.76
C THR A 297 0.93 -14.60 16.79
N ALA A 298 0.70 -14.09 17.99
CA ALA A 298 -0.26 -14.65 18.94
C ALA A 298 -1.61 -13.96 18.73
N GLN A 299 -2.70 -14.71 18.83
CA GLN A 299 -4.02 -14.20 18.49
C GLN A 299 -5.13 -14.81 19.33
N TYR A 300 -6.19 -14.03 19.43
CA TYR A 300 -7.51 -14.47 19.87
C TYR A 300 -8.45 -14.47 18.66
N GLU A 301 -9.18 -15.55 18.52
CA GLU A 301 -10.15 -15.76 17.44
C GLU A 301 -11.49 -16.15 18.05
N ARG A 302 -12.56 -15.54 17.56
CA ARG A 302 -13.95 -15.90 17.89
C ARG A 302 -14.66 -16.26 16.61
N GLN A 303 -15.23 -17.46 16.57
CA GLN A 303 -16.04 -17.97 15.47
C GLN A 303 -17.48 -18.13 15.91
N SER A 304 -18.41 -17.67 15.07
CA SER A 304 -19.85 -17.92 15.18
C SER A 304 -20.31 -18.66 13.94
N PHE A 305 -21.08 -19.73 14.10
CA PHE A 305 -21.55 -20.52 12.97
C PHE A 305 -23.05 -20.38 12.78
N LEU A 306 -23.50 -20.39 11.52
CA LEU A 306 -24.90 -20.38 11.16
C LEU A 306 -25.54 -21.72 11.57
N VAL A 307 -26.64 -21.64 12.32
CA VAL A 307 -27.49 -22.79 12.60
C VAL A 307 -28.72 -22.65 11.70
N GLN A 308 -28.85 -23.53 10.72
CA GLN A 308 -30.11 -23.66 9.98
C GLN A 308 -31.07 -24.52 10.82
N VAL A 309 -31.91 -23.86 11.58
CA VAL A 309 -32.90 -24.55 12.39
C VAL A 309 -34.13 -24.80 11.51
N GLN A 310 -34.50 -26.08 11.33
CA GLN A 310 -35.72 -26.48 10.64
C GLN A 310 -36.99 -26.29 11.53
N THR A 311 -36.83 -25.80 12.76
CA THR A 311 -37.92 -25.57 13.69
C THR A 311 -38.07 -24.10 14.05
N THR A 312 -39.31 -23.62 14.11
CA THR A 312 -39.61 -22.25 14.56
C THR A 312 -40.34 -22.34 15.89
N PRO A 313 -39.86 -21.74 17.01
CA PRO A 313 -38.64 -20.90 17.12
C PRO A 313 -37.35 -21.71 17.20
N PRO A 314 -36.20 -21.10 16.89
CA PRO A 314 -34.89 -21.74 17.04
C PRO A 314 -34.66 -22.09 18.52
N THR A 315 -34.43 -23.36 18.83
CA THR A 315 -34.26 -23.86 20.19
C THR A 315 -32.83 -23.92 20.68
N ALA A 316 -31.87 -23.78 19.77
CA ALA A 316 -30.44 -23.78 20.11
C ALA A 316 -29.75 -22.48 19.72
N PRO A 317 -28.88 -21.88 20.56
CA PRO A 317 -28.03 -20.79 20.18
C PRO A 317 -27.09 -21.24 19.05
N SER A 318 -26.68 -20.30 18.21
CA SER A 318 -25.60 -20.56 17.22
C SER A 318 -24.35 -21.05 17.94
N PRO A 319 -23.68 -22.11 17.47
CA PRO A 319 -22.45 -22.56 18.08
C PRO A 319 -21.37 -21.47 17.95
N GLU A 320 -20.77 -21.13 19.08
CA GLU A 320 -19.67 -20.20 19.16
C GLU A 320 -18.43 -20.93 19.64
N GLN A 321 -17.29 -20.59 19.06
CA GLN A 321 -16.00 -21.12 19.45
C GLN A 321 -15.02 -19.98 19.67
N SER A 322 -14.27 -20.05 20.77
CA SER A 322 -13.19 -19.11 21.05
C SER A 322 -11.86 -19.85 21.00
N ILE A 323 -10.97 -19.38 20.15
CA ILE A 323 -9.67 -19.98 19.88
C ILE A 323 -8.59 -19.01 20.32
N ILE A 324 -7.63 -19.50 21.09
CA ILE A 324 -6.38 -18.80 21.38
C ILE A 324 -5.28 -19.56 20.64
N GLY A 325 -4.51 -18.88 19.85
CA GLY A 325 -3.54 -19.55 19.01
C GLY A 325 -2.45 -18.62 18.47
N SER A 326 -1.81 -19.12 17.43
CA SER A 326 -0.80 -18.37 16.66
C SER A 326 -1.26 -18.28 15.21
N THR A 327 -0.71 -17.30 14.48
CA THR A 327 -0.67 -17.34 13.02
C THR A 327 0.78 -17.35 12.56
N PHE A 328 1.12 -18.29 11.70
CA PHE A 328 2.34 -18.27 10.91
C PHE A 328 1.96 -17.95 9.47
N ALA A 329 2.43 -16.81 8.96
CA ALA A 329 2.06 -16.37 7.62
C ALA A 329 3.30 -16.08 6.76
N ALA A 330 3.15 -16.32 5.46
CA ALA A 330 4.14 -15.98 4.45
C ALA A 330 3.46 -15.17 3.34
N ASN A 331 3.98 -13.98 3.04
CA ASN A 331 3.50 -13.13 1.96
C ASN A 331 4.60 -12.97 0.92
N TYR A 332 4.38 -13.51 -0.26
CA TYR A 332 5.32 -13.44 -1.38
C TYR A 332 4.75 -12.59 -2.51
N MET A 333 5.55 -11.66 -2.99
CA MET A 333 5.24 -10.84 -4.17
C MET A 333 6.38 -10.95 -5.18
N ARG A 334 6.05 -11.13 -6.45
CA ARG A 334 7.02 -11.15 -7.55
C ARG A 334 6.52 -10.37 -8.76
N LYS A 335 7.36 -9.45 -9.23
CA LYS A 335 7.17 -8.78 -10.52
C LYS A 335 7.73 -9.68 -11.62
N LEU A 336 6.87 -10.10 -12.51
CA LEU A 336 7.17 -10.93 -13.67
C LEU A 336 7.45 -10.07 -14.90
N PRO A 337 7.99 -10.66 -16.00
CA PRO A 337 8.14 -9.96 -17.26
C PRO A 337 6.84 -9.30 -17.74
N LYS A 338 6.95 -8.27 -18.60
CA LYS A 338 5.82 -7.50 -19.13
C LYS A 338 4.95 -6.79 -18.07
N GLY A 339 5.49 -6.56 -16.87
CA GLY A 339 4.79 -5.85 -15.79
C GLY A 339 3.73 -6.67 -15.03
N MET A 340 3.65 -7.97 -15.26
CA MET A 340 2.78 -8.86 -14.48
C MET A 340 3.22 -8.91 -13.02
N ILE A 341 2.27 -9.06 -12.10
CA ILE A 341 2.52 -9.15 -10.66
C ILE A 341 1.86 -10.42 -10.12
N PHE A 342 2.65 -11.27 -9.51
CA PHE A 342 2.18 -12.44 -8.77
C PHE A 342 2.26 -12.15 -7.28
N ASN A 343 1.17 -12.41 -6.55
CA ASN A 343 1.08 -12.33 -5.10
C ASN A 343 0.59 -13.68 -4.57
N GLN A 344 1.23 -14.16 -3.50
CA GLN A 344 0.80 -15.34 -2.76
C GLN A 344 0.81 -15.02 -1.28
N GLN A 345 -0.24 -15.40 -0.58
CA GLN A 345 -0.37 -15.30 0.87
C GLN A 345 -0.71 -16.69 1.40
N LEU A 346 0.05 -17.13 2.38
CA LEU A 346 -0.16 -18.37 3.10
C LEU A 346 -0.33 -18.04 4.57
N ALA A 347 -1.28 -18.67 5.23
CA ALA A 347 -1.47 -18.56 6.67
C ALA A 347 -1.80 -19.93 7.26
N TYR A 348 -1.20 -20.24 8.41
CA TYR A 348 -1.48 -21.41 9.21
C TYR A 348 -1.75 -20.95 10.65
N LEU A 349 -2.90 -21.33 11.17
CA LEU A 349 -3.45 -20.83 12.42
C LEU A 349 -3.72 -22.03 13.38
N PRO A 350 -2.69 -22.52 14.10
CA PRO A 350 -2.90 -23.56 15.13
C PRO A 350 -3.53 -22.97 16.39
N ALA A 351 -4.51 -23.67 16.94
CA ALA A 351 -5.11 -23.37 18.22
C ALA A 351 -4.26 -23.92 19.39
N TRP A 352 -4.20 -23.17 20.51
CA TRP A 352 -3.48 -23.61 21.71
C TRP A 352 -4.43 -24.22 22.76
N ASN A 353 -5.65 -23.72 22.79
CA ASN A 353 -6.67 -24.17 23.74
C ASN A 353 -7.47 -25.38 23.27
N THR A 354 -7.41 -25.68 21.96
CA THR A 354 -8.04 -26.83 21.31
C THR A 354 -7.01 -27.52 20.40
N PRO A 355 -6.20 -28.47 20.91
CA PRO A 355 -4.99 -28.95 20.21
C PRO A 355 -5.21 -29.59 18.83
N HIS A 356 -6.42 -29.97 18.49
CA HIS A 356 -6.77 -30.53 17.18
C HIS A 356 -7.34 -29.46 16.21
N ASP A 357 -7.63 -28.27 16.70
CA ASP A 357 -8.18 -27.21 15.87
C ASP A 357 -7.07 -26.41 15.23
N TYR A 358 -7.12 -26.34 13.93
CA TYR A 358 -6.29 -25.41 13.15
C TYR A 358 -7.04 -24.98 11.90
N SER A 359 -6.69 -23.81 11.41
CA SER A 359 -7.11 -23.37 10.09
C SER A 359 -5.91 -23.04 9.22
N ALA A 360 -6.11 -23.13 7.91
CA ALA A 360 -5.13 -22.75 6.93
C ALA A 360 -5.81 -21.96 5.81
N ALA A 361 -5.09 -20.97 5.29
CA ALA A 361 -5.60 -20.16 4.17
C ALA A 361 -4.48 -19.94 3.15
N GLU A 362 -4.83 -20.02 1.88
CA GLU A 362 -3.98 -19.68 0.76
C GLU A 362 -4.71 -18.73 -0.18
N THR A 363 -4.06 -17.63 -0.52
CA THR A 363 -4.56 -16.71 -1.54
C THR A 363 -3.49 -16.49 -2.59
N ASN A 364 -3.83 -16.75 -3.85
CA ASN A 364 -2.98 -16.46 -4.99
C ASN A 364 -3.65 -15.44 -5.88
N ALA A 365 -2.88 -14.49 -6.40
CA ALA A 365 -3.36 -13.52 -7.37
C ALA A 365 -2.29 -13.21 -8.42
N LEU A 366 -2.66 -13.31 -9.69
CA LEU A 366 -1.86 -12.91 -10.84
C LEU A 366 -2.54 -11.73 -11.52
N VAL A 367 -1.87 -10.58 -11.54
CA VAL A 367 -2.33 -9.37 -12.22
C VAL A 367 -1.57 -9.22 -13.54
N LEU A 368 -2.33 -9.10 -14.63
CA LEU A 368 -1.88 -8.95 -16.00
C LEU A 368 -2.18 -7.51 -16.43
N PRO A 369 -1.21 -6.61 -16.60
CA PRO A 369 -1.46 -5.25 -17.04
C PRO A 369 -1.94 -5.25 -18.49
N VAL A 370 -3.02 -4.52 -18.79
CA VAL A 370 -3.61 -4.41 -20.14
C VAL A 370 -3.45 -2.99 -20.68
N TYR A 371 -3.82 -1.99 -19.90
CA TYR A 371 -3.75 -0.60 -20.34
C TYR A 371 -3.56 0.35 -19.17
N LYS A 372 -2.47 1.11 -19.16
CA LYS A 372 -2.12 2.07 -18.09
C LYS A 372 -2.22 1.43 -16.69
N ARG A 373 -3.31 1.72 -15.96
CA ARG A 373 -3.59 1.24 -14.61
C ARG A 373 -4.61 0.12 -14.54
N LEU A 374 -5.17 -0.25 -15.71
CA LEU A 374 -6.12 -1.34 -15.83
C LEU A 374 -5.39 -2.64 -16.16
N GLY A 375 -5.78 -3.71 -15.50
CA GLY A 375 -5.30 -5.06 -15.73
C GLY A 375 -6.43 -6.08 -15.59
N LEU A 376 -6.12 -7.31 -15.96
CA LEU A 376 -6.92 -8.47 -15.62
C LEU A 376 -6.31 -9.14 -14.39
N SER A 377 -7.14 -9.67 -13.50
CA SER A 377 -6.70 -10.46 -12.35
C SER A 377 -7.28 -11.85 -12.41
N VAL A 378 -6.46 -12.83 -12.11
CA VAL A 378 -6.85 -14.23 -11.89
C VAL A 378 -6.36 -14.60 -10.51
N GLY A 379 -7.21 -15.23 -9.71
CA GLY A 379 -6.83 -15.60 -8.35
C GLY A 379 -7.53 -16.85 -7.85
N THR A 380 -6.97 -17.42 -6.80
CA THR A 380 -7.58 -18.49 -6.01
C THR A 380 -7.55 -18.12 -4.53
N ILE A 381 -8.59 -18.49 -3.83
CA ILE A 381 -8.68 -18.41 -2.37
C ILE A 381 -9.07 -19.79 -1.90
N ASP A 382 -8.26 -20.39 -1.06
CA ASP A 382 -8.50 -21.69 -0.45
C ASP A 382 -8.44 -21.55 1.07
N THR A 383 -9.48 -21.97 1.77
CA THR A 383 -9.56 -21.93 3.22
C THR A 383 -9.93 -23.29 3.76
N TYR A 384 -9.20 -23.76 4.77
CA TYR A 384 -9.37 -25.04 5.42
C TYR A 384 -9.58 -24.87 6.93
N LEU A 385 -10.61 -25.54 7.46
CA LEU A 385 -10.89 -25.67 8.89
C LEU A 385 -10.74 -27.15 9.26
N ASN A 386 -9.89 -27.47 10.20
CA ASN A 386 -9.63 -28.87 10.60
C ASN A 386 -10.70 -29.24 11.60
N ASP A 387 -11.39 -29.34 12.16
CA ASP A 387 -12.44 -29.73 13.10
C ASP A 387 -13.56 -28.70 13.24
N PRO A 388 -14.28 -28.42 12.12
CA PRO A 388 -15.38 -27.48 12.18
C PRO A 388 -16.51 -28.02 13.07
N PRO A 389 -17.21 -27.15 13.82
CA PRO A 389 -18.32 -27.56 14.64
C PRO A 389 -19.42 -28.27 13.82
N VAL A 390 -20.04 -29.27 14.42
CA VAL A 390 -21.14 -29.99 13.80
C VAL A 390 -22.33 -29.09 13.65
N THR A 391 -22.71 -28.80 12.41
CA THR A 391 -23.87 -27.96 12.05
C THR A 391 -24.85 -28.77 11.18
N THR A 392 -26.05 -28.24 10.95
CA THR A 392 -27.01 -28.80 10.01
C THR A 392 -27.39 -27.73 8.99
N PRO A 393 -26.99 -27.84 7.71
CA PRO A 393 -26.16 -28.92 7.13
C PRO A 393 -24.73 -28.94 7.68
N PRO A 394 -23.99 -30.05 7.52
CA PRO A 394 -22.59 -30.16 8.00
C PRO A 394 -21.67 -29.08 7.40
N THR A 395 -20.88 -28.46 8.25
CA THR A 395 -19.84 -27.50 7.82
C THR A 395 -18.83 -28.19 6.92
N LYS A 396 -18.53 -27.60 5.77
CA LYS A 396 -17.45 -28.09 4.91
C LYS A 396 -16.10 -27.63 5.45
N ALA A 397 -15.19 -28.58 5.61
CA ALA A 397 -13.83 -28.30 6.07
C ALA A 397 -13.06 -27.41 5.07
N ASN A 398 -13.27 -27.60 3.78
CA ASN A 398 -12.58 -26.86 2.73
C ASN A 398 -13.53 -25.96 1.92
N SER A 399 -13.08 -24.72 1.63
CA SER A 399 -13.75 -23.78 0.74
C SER A 399 -12.75 -23.25 -0.28
N PHE A 400 -12.98 -23.54 -1.55
CA PHE A 400 -12.15 -23.09 -2.67
C PHE A 400 -12.92 -22.13 -3.55
N GLN A 401 -12.28 -20.99 -3.88
CA GLN A 401 -12.79 -19.99 -4.80
C GLN A 401 -11.78 -19.74 -5.92
N PHE A 402 -12.28 -19.69 -7.14
CA PHE A 402 -11.55 -19.17 -8.29
C PHE A 402 -12.13 -17.81 -8.65
N THR A 403 -11.28 -16.80 -8.78
CA THR A 403 -11.69 -15.43 -9.08
C THR A 403 -11.07 -14.96 -10.40
N PHE A 404 -11.88 -14.32 -11.22
CA PHE A 404 -11.44 -13.66 -12.44
C PHE A 404 -12.10 -12.27 -12.50
N GLY A 405 -11.35 -11.26 -12.89
CA GLY A 405 -11.91 -9.91 -12.94
C GLY A 405 -10.96 -8.88 -13.52
N ALA A 406 -11.42 -7.65 -13.53
CA ALA A 406 -10.63 -6.47 -13.86
C ALA A 406 -10.01 -5.91 -12.58
N THR A 407 -8.79 -5.39 -12.71
CA THR A 407 -8.05 -4.73 -11.62
C THR A 407 -7.70 -3.32 -12.01
N TYR A 408 -7.93 -2.38 -11.12
CA TYR A 408 -7.44 -0.99 -11.22
C TYR A 408 -6.37 -0.74 -10.16
N THR A 409 -5.17 -0.37 -10.61
CA THR A 409 -4.06 -0.03 -9.71
C THR A 409 -4.11 1.46 -9.37
N LEU A 410 -4.14 1.77 -8.07
CA LEU A 410 -4.11 3.15 -7.58
C LEU A 410 -2.79 3.85 -7.94
N PRO A 411 -2.81 5.17 -8.20
CA PRO A 411 -1.58 5.92 -8.46
C PRO A 411 -0.68 5.90 -7.23
N VAL A 412 0.62 5.78 -7.47
CA VAL A 412 1.62 6.04 -6.42
C VAL A 412 1.56 7.54 -6.11
N PRO A 413 1.44 7.94 -4.83
CA PRO A 413 1.53 9.34 -4.43
C PRO A 413 2.86 9.95 -4.89
N LYS A 414 2.79 11.17 -5.40
CA LYS A 414 3.98 11.95 -5.81
C LYS A 414 4.58 12.65 -4.62
#